data_b6b3488ff3886d607b1ab515c2d28b56
#
_entry.id   b6b3488ff3886d607b1ab515c2d28b56
#
_cell.length_a   1.000
_cell.length_b   1.000
_cell.length_c   1.000
_cell.angle_alpha   90.00
_cell.angle_beta   90.00
_cell.angle_gamma   90.00
#
_symmetry.space_group_name_H-M   'P 1'
#
loop_
_entity.id
_entity.type
_entity.pdbx_description
1 polymer ?
#
loop_
_entity_poly.entity_id
_entity_poly.type
_entity_poly.pdbx_seq_one_letter_code
_entity_poly.pdbx_strand_id
1 'polypeptide(L)'
;YWYMFAMAAFMVLCYLLRNSRPWAVLTAAMVTALAAGYDPSVGDEYELSRIVVFFPFYYCGYVLDPEKVADFVKKWYVRVLSLGVIGIWAYFCFGKTKLVYPLRMLLTGRNSYFSISEATDMDCTFLSRLLVMGISALLCLAVLGIGLDVKIPLITKCGSRTLQVYFWHRTIVYMLTYYGYQAKAFPERWELYLALTAIPIVLVLCIKIFGVPLDMVLKGIRGRNDIIKENGNGK
;
A
#
# COMPACT_ATOMS: atom_id res chain seq x y z
N TYR A 1 4.80 -11.35 -0.37
CA TYR A 1 5.58 -10.47 -1.31
C TYR A 1 4.73 -9.88 -2.43
N TRP A 2 3.39 -9.92 -2.28
CA TRP A 2 2.43 -9.45 -3.27
C TRP A 2 2.71 -8.01 -3.76
N TYR A 3 3.11 -7.11 -2.85
CA TYR A 3 3.37 -5.70 -3.17
C TYR A 3 4.51 -5.53 -4.19
N MET A 4 5.58 -6.30 -4.07
CA MET A 4 6.70 -6.27 -5.03
C MET A 4 6.25 -6.70 -6.42
N PHE A 5 5.44 -7.76 -6.48
CA PHE A 5 4.87 -8.26 -7.72
C PHE A 5 3.92 -7.24 -8.35
N ALA A 6 3.02 -6.66 -7.53
CA ALA A 6 2.11 -5.60 -7.97
C ALA A 6 2.86 -4.37 -8.48
N MET A 7 3.92 -3.92 -7.80
CA MET A 7 4.73 -2.79 -8.24
C MET A 7 5.42 -3.05 -9.59
N ALA A 8 5.95 -4.25 -9.81
CA ALA A 8 6.52 -4.63 -11.10
C ALA A 8 5.46 -4.58 -12.22
N ALA A 9 4.27 -5.15 -11.96
CA ALA A 9 3.15 -5.09 -12.90
C ALA A 9 2.72 -3.64 -13.20
N PHE A 10 2.63 -2.78 -12.17
CA PHE A 10 2.29 -1.36 -12.35
C PHE A 10 3.31 -0.62 -13.21
N MET A 11 4.60 -0.85 -13.01
CA MET A 11 5.65 -0.22 -13.83
C MET A 11 5.54 -0.65 -15.29
N VAL A 12 5.29 -1.95 -15.55
CA VAL A 12 5.09 -2.47 -16.90
C VAL A 12 3.84 -1.85 -17.54
N LEU A 13 2.71 -1.82 -16.82
CA LEU A 13 1.46 -1.21 -17.31
C LEU A 13 1.65 0.27 -17.62
N CYS A 14 2.29 1.05 -16.74
CA CYS A 14 2.56 2.47 -17.00
C CYS A 14 3.48 2.66 -18.22
N TYR A 15 4.47 1.79 -18.41
CA TYR A 15 5.33 1.83 -19.59
C TYR A 15 4.55 1.55 -20.88
N LEU A 16 3.69 0.55 -20.89
CA LEU A 16 2.85 0.20 -22.04
C LEU A 16 1.83 1.30 -22.38
N LEU A 17 1.26 1.93 -21.34
CA LEU A 17 0.21 2.94 -21.46
C LEU A 17 0.74 4.38 -21.56
N ARG A 18 2.06 4.58 -21.59
CA ARG A 18 2.69 5.90 -21.57
C ARG A 18 2.26 6.85 -22.69
N ASN A 19 1.87 6.32 -23.85
CA ASN A 19 1.43 7.10 -25.02
C ASN A 19 -0.09 7.33 -25.04
N SER A 20 -0.83 6.77 -24.08
CA SER A 20 -2.28 6.91 -24.00
C SER A 20 -2.68 8.17 -23.24
N ARG A 21 -3.89 8.66 -23.49
CA ARG A 21 -4.42 9.84 -22.78
C ARG A 21 -4.62 9.50 -21.30
N PRO A 22 -4.04 10.27 -20.34
CA PRO A 22 -4.07 9.92 -18.92
C PRO A 22 -5.48 9.71 -18.35
N TRP A 23 -6.42 10.57 -18.72
CA TRP A 23 -7.80 10.46 -18.25
C TRP A 23 -8.48 9.16 -18.74
N ALA A 24 -8.22 8.76 -20.00
CA ALA A 24 -8.80 7.53 -20.55
C ALA A 24 -8.26 6.28 -19.84
N VAL A 25 -6.95 6.27 -19.55
CA VAL A 25 -6.34 5.17 -18.78
C VAL A 25 -6.91 5.12 -17.36
N LEU A 26 -7.04 6.27 -16.69
CA LEU A 26 -7.59 6.32 -15.33
C LEU A 26 -9.05 5.84 -15.30
N THR A 27 -9.87 6.28 -16.27
CA THR A 27 -11.27 5.85 -16.37
C THR A 27 -11.36 4.35 -16.63
N ALA A 28 -10.58 3.83 -17.59
CA ALA A 28 -10.55 2.41 -17.88
C ALA A 28 -10.09 1.59 -16.67
N ALA A 29 -9.05 2.03 -15.97
CA ALA A 29 -8.55 1.39 -14.76
C ALA A 29 -9.61 1.38 -13.63
N MET A 30 -10.35 2.48 -13.44
CA MET A 30 -11.45 2.55 -12.46
C MET A 30 -12.58 1.59 -12.82
N VAL A 31 -13.02 1.59 -14.09
CA VAL A 31 -14.07 0.66 -14.55
C VAL A 31 -13.64 -0.79 -14.35
N THR A 32 -12.41 -1.14 -14.73
CA THR A 32 -11.87 -2.48 -14.56
C THR A 32 -11.78 -2.87 -13.08
N ALA A 33 -11.33 -1.96 -12.20
CA ALA A 33 -11.25 -2.20 -10.76
C ALA A 33 -12.63 -2.45 -10.13
N LEU A 34 -13.66 -1.76 -10.59
CA LEU A 34 -15.04 -1.95 -10.12
C LEU A 34 -15.65 -3.25 -10.68
N ALA A 35 -15.39 -3.55 -11.95
CA ALA A 35 -15.90 -4.75 -12.61
C ALA A 35 -15.26 -6.04 -12.06
N ALA A 36 -13.98 -6.01 -11.72
CA ALA A 36 -13.24 -7.16 -11.17
C ALA A 36 -13.86 -7.76 -9.90
N GLY A 37 -14.69 -7.01 -9.17
CA GLY A 37 -15.38 -7.51 -7.99
C GLY A 37 -16.54 -8.46 -8.29
N TYR A 38 -17.08 -8.47 -9.50
CA TYR A 38 -18.18 -9.35 -9.89
C TYR A 38 -17.71 -10.74 -10.33
N ASP A 39 -16.45 -10.87 -10.70
CA ASP A 39 -15.90 -12.13 -11.17
C ASP A 39 -15.11 -12.83 -10.04
N PRO A 40 -15.62 -13.96 -9.50
CA PRO A 40 -14.92 -14.74 -8.49
C PRO A 40 -13.59 -15.33 -8.98
N SER A 41 -13.41 -15.50 -10.31
CA SER A 41 -12.18 -16.03 -10.89
C SER A 41 -11.04 -15.01 -10.85
N VAL A 42 -11.34 -13.71 -10.77
CA VAL A 42 -10.37 -12.64 -10.48
C VAL A 42 -10.08 -12.66 -8.97
N GLY A 43 -9.53 -13.77 -8.51
CA GLY A 43 -9.28 -14.02 -7.10
C GLY A 43 -7.88 -13.61 -6.64
N ASP A 44 -7.47 -14.28 -5.57
CA ASP A 44 -6.17 -14.05 -4.93
C ASP A 44 -5.01 -14.75 -5.68
N GLU A 45 -5.33 -15.56 -6.69
CA GLU A 45 -4.32 -16.22 -7.51
C GLU A 45 -3.48 -15.18 -8.26
N TYR A 46 -2.16 -15.29 -8.11
CA TYR A 46 -1.19 -14.32 -8.65
C TYR A 46 -1.43 -12.87 -8.23
N GLU A 47 -2.21 -12.62 -7.16
CA GLU A 47 -2.54 -11.28 -6.66
C GLU A 47 -3.24 -10.37 -7.70
N LEU A 48 -3.86 -10.96 -8.71
CA LEU A 48 -4.43 -10.25 -9.86
C LEU A 48 -5.51 -9.25 -9.43
N SER A 49 -6.39 -9.65 -8.51
CA SER A 49 -7.42 -8.77 -7.96
C SER A 49 -6.83 -7.49 -7.38
N ARG A 50 -5.73 -7.61 -6.61
CA ARG A 50 -5.06 -6.45 -6.02
C ARG A 50 -4.40 -5.57 -7.06
N ILE A 51 -3.75 -6.17 -8.07
CA ILE A 51 -3.15 -5.41 -9.16
C ILE A 51 -4.21 -4.55 -9.82
N VAL A 52 -5.36 -5.13 -10.17
CA VAL A 52 -6.45 -4.41 -10.85
C VAL A 52 -7.04 -3.32 -9.95
N VAL A 53 -7.31 -3.62 -8.67
CA VAL A 53 -7.97 -2.69 -7.73
C VAL A 53 -7.05 -1.55 -7.31
N PHE A 54 -5.74 -1.77 -7.17
CA PHE A 54 -4.81 -0.73 -6.75
C PHE A 54 -4.14 0.03 -7.89
N PHE A 55 -4.22 -0.47 -9.12
CA PHE A 55 -3.65 0.22 -10.28
C PHE A 55 -4.16 1.65 -10.48
N PRO A 56 -5.46 1.99 -10.32
CA PRO A 56 -5.93 3.36 -10.44
C PRO A 56 -5.22 4.33 -9.48
N PHE A 57 -4.96 3.92 -8.24
CA PHE A 57 -4.23 4.73 -7.25
C PHE A 57 -2.78 4.95 -7.67
N TYR A 58 -2.12 3.88 -8.10
CA TYR A 58 -0.74 3.96 -8.57
C TYR A 58 -0.62 4.87 -9.79
N TYR A 59 -1.50 4.69 -10.78
CA TYR A 59 -1.51 5.47 -12.01
C TYR A 59 -1.85 6.95 -11.73
N CYS A 60 -2.76 7.21 -10.81
CA CYS A 60 -3.05 8.57 -10.36
C CYS A 60 -1.77 9.23 -9.80
N GLY A 61 -1.03 8.54 -8.93
CA GLY A 61 0.25 9.03 -8.41
C GLY A 61 1.34 9.18 -9.48
N TYR A 62 1.31 8.36 -10.53
CA TYR A 62 2.24 8.46 -11.66
C TYR A 62 2.01 9.69 -12.53
N VAL A 63 0.74 10.09 -12.70
CA VAL A 63 0.35 11.23 -13.57
C VAL A 63 0.39 12.56 -12.80
N LEU A 64 0.09 12.54 -11.51
CA LEU A 64 0.06 13.75 -10.69
C LEU A 64 1.46 14.32 -10.51
N ASP A 65 1.55 15.65 -10.63
CA ASP A 65 2.76 16.41 -10.36
C ASP A 65 3.00 16.45 -8.83
N PRO A 66 4.11 15.87 -8.33
CA PRO A 66 4.37 15.80 -6.90
C PRO A 66 4.47 17.17 -6.22
N GLU A 67 5.00 18.19 -6.94
CA GLU A 67 5.16 19.54 -6.40
C GLU A 67 3.79 20.19 -6.18
N LYS A 68 2.89 20.08 -7.16
CA LYS A 68 1.51 20.61 -7.05
C LYS A 68 0.73 19.95 -5.93
N VAL A 69 0.88 18.62 -5.79
CA VAL A 69 0.24 17.89 -4.67
C VAL A 69 0.81 18.35 -3.34
N ALA A 70 2.15 18.49 -3.24
CA ALA A 70 2.80 18.98 -2.03
C ALA A 70 2.33 20.40 -1.66
N ASP A 71 2.25 21.31 -2.62
CA ASP A 71 1.79 22.67 -2.40
C ASP A 71 0.32 22.74 -2.00
N PHE A 72 -0.52 21.87 -2.55
CA PHE A 72 -1.93 21.76 -2.17
C PHE A 72 -2.08 21.30 -0.72
N VAL A 73 -1.41 20.20 -0.33
CA VAL A 73 -1.58 19.61 1.00
C VAL A 73 -0.90 20.42 2.12
N LYS A 74 0.06 21.30 1.79
CA LYS A 74 0.67 22.24 2.74
C LYS A 74 -0.24 23.36 3.19
N LYS A 75 -1.33 23.63 2.47
CA LYS A 75 -2.27 24.70 2.84
C LYS A 75 -2.88 24.43 4.22
N TRP A 76 -2.95 25.44 5.06
CA TRP A 76 -3.36 25.28 6.47
C TRP A 76 -4.76 24.66 6.62
N TYR A 77 -5.71 25.06 5.78
CA TYR A 77 -7.06 24.50 5.82
C TYR A 77 -7.13 23.03 5.41
N VAL A 78 -6.24 22.58 4.48
CA VAL A 78 -6.13 21.17 4.11
C VAL A 78 -5.61 20.36 5.29
N ARG A 79 -4.66 20.90 6.07
CA ARG A 79 -4.15 20.23 7.27
C ARG A 79 -5.20 20.08 8.36
N VAL A 80 -5.98 21.13 8.59
CA VAL A 80 -7.08 21.06 9.57
C VAL A 80 -8.12 20.03 9.13
N LEU A 81 -8.48 20.03 7.83
CA LEU A 81 -9.38 19.03 7.26
C LEU A 81 -8.80 17.62 7.37
N SER A 82 -7.51 17.46 7.12
CA SER A 82 -6.80 16.18 7.23
C SER A 82 -6.85 15.61 8.66
N LEU A 83 -6.65 16.46 9.66
CA LEU A 83 -6.80 16.07 11.07
C LEU A 83 -8.23 15.63 11.38
N GLY A 84 -9.22 16.37 10.85
CA GLY A 84 -10.64 16.01 10.96
C GLY A 84 -10.95 14.64 10.34
N VAL A 85 -10.48 14.39 9.12
CA VAL A 85 -10.68 13.12 8.40
C VAL A 85 -10.06 11.95 9.19
N ILE A 86 -8.82 12.11 9.64
CA ILE A 86 -8.14 11.05 10.44
C ILE A 86 -8.83 10.85 11.78
N GLY A 87 -9.26 11.93 12.46
CA GLY A 87 -9.99 11.84 13.72
C GLY A 87 -11.33 11.12 13.58
N ILE A 88 -12.11 11.45 12.53
CA ILE A 88 -13.37 10.76 12.22
C ILE A 88 -13.12 9.29 11.91
N TRP A 89 -12.12 8.99 11.09
CA TRP A 89 -11.78 7.60 10.78
C TRP A 89 -11.35 6.82 12.02
N ALA A 90 -10.52 7.39 12.86
CA ALA A 90 -10.12 6.80 14.15
C ALA A 90 -11.34 6.55 15.06
N TYR A 91 -12.25 7.53 15.16
CA TYR A 91 -13.50 7.34 15.92
C TYR A 91 -14.31 6.14 15.41
N PHE A 92 -14.46 5.99 14.09
CA PHE A 92 -15.17 4.84 13.54
C PHE A 92 -14.42 3.52 13.79
N CYS A 93 -13.09 3.51 13.66
CA CYS A 93 -12.29 2.31 13.93
C CYS A 93 -12.36 1.83 15.39
N PHE A 94 -12.31 2.77 16.35
CA PHE A 94 -12.33 2.43 17.77
C PHE A 94 -13.73 2.35 18.36
N GLY A 95 -14.64 3.23 17.93
CA GLY A 95 -15.99 3.34 18.50
C GLY A 95 -17.06 2.50 17.81
N LYS A 96 -16.89 2.20 16.51
CA LYS A 96 -17.87 1.50 15.68
C LYS A 96 -17.24 0.32 14.91
N THR A 97 -16.43 -0.45 15.58
CA THR A 97 -15.66 -1.56 14.98
C THR A 97 -16.53 -2.53 14.16
N LYS A 98 -17.75 -2.82 14.61
CA LYS A 98 -18.68 -3.71 13.90
C LYS A 98 -19.08 -3.17 12.51
N LEU A 99 -19.11 -1.84 12.34
CA LEU A 99 -19.43 -1.21 11.07
C LEU A 99 -18.21 -1.20 10.13
N VAL A 100 -17.02 -0.99 10.68
CA VAL A 100 -15.78 -0.85 9.90
C VAL A 100 -15.18 -2.20 9.53
N TYR A 101 -15.41 -3.23 10.34
CA TYR A 101 -14.81 -4.55 10.13
C TYR A 101 -15.12 -5.17 8.76
N PRO A 102 -16.37 -5.11 8.22
CA PRO A 102 -16.67 -5.57 6.87
C PRO A 102 -15.93 -4.78 5.77
N LEU A 103 -15.74 -3.46 5.96
CA LEU A 103 -15.03 -2.62 4.99
C LEU A 103 -13.57 -3.05 4.82
N ARG A 104 -12.98 -3.72 5.81
CA ARG A 104 -11.63 -4.29 5.72
C ARG A 104 -11.49 -5.24 4.54
N MET A 105 -12.51 -6.04 4.26
CA MET A 105 -12.47 -6.99 3.14
C MET A 105 -12.43 -6.27 1.78
N LEU A 106 -13.16 -5.16 1.65
CA LEU A 106 -13.12 -4.29 0.47
C LEU A 106 -11.78 -3.54 0.35
N LEU A 107 -11.23 -3.06 1.48
CA LEU A 107 -9.95 -2.35 1.52
C LEU A 107 -8.77 -3.22 1.08
N THR A 108 -8.83 -4.53 1.31
CA THR A 108 -7.74 -5.44 0.90
C THR A 108 -7.70 -5.68 -0.62
N GLY A 109 -8.80 -5.42 -1.33
CA GLY A 109 -8.90 -5.63 -2.77
C GLY A 109 -8.80 -7.09 -3.22
N ARG A 110 -8.92 -8.06 -2.29
CA ARG A 110 -8.72 -9.50 -2.56
C ARG A 110 -9.98 -10.23 -2.98
N ASN A 111 -11.12 -9.82 -2.42
CA ASN A 111 -12.33 -10.61 -2.44
C ASN A 111 -13.31 -10.09 -3.50
N SER A 112 -14.06 -11.01 -4.09
CA SER A 112 -15.21 -10.68 -4.93
C SER A 112 -16.36 -10.13 -4.08
N TYR A 113 -17.29 -9.42 -4.69
CA TYR A 113 -18.49 -8.93 -3.98
C TYR A 113 -19.32 -10.06 -3.39
N PHE A 114 -19.42 -11.15 -4.13
CA PHE A 114 -20.14 -12.35 -3.65
C PHE A 114 -19.53 -12.89 -2.35
N SER A 115 -18.21 -13.11 -2.32
CA SER A 115 -17.52 -13.62 -1.13
C SER A 115 -17.62 -12.68 0.06
N ILE A 116 -17.68 -11.36 -0.17
CA ILE A 116 -17.82 -10.37 0.90
C ILE A 116 -19.25 -10.38 1.41
N SER A 117 -20.26 -10.41 0.54
CA SER A 117 -21.67 -10.46 0.92
C SER A 117 -21.98 -11.70 1.75
N GLU A 118 -21.47 -12.86 1.34
CA GLU A 118 -21.61 -14.12 2.08
C GLU A 118 -20.94 -14.08 3.48
N ALA A 119 -19.77 -13.43 3.58
CA ALA A 119 -19.02 -13.37 4.84
C ALA A 119 -19.52 -12.29 5.82
N THR A 120 -20.28 -11.30 5.36
CA THR A 120 -20.62 -10.11 6.17
C THR A 120 -22.10 -9.81 6.28
N ASP A 121 -22.96 -10.59 5.65
CA ASP A 121 -24.41 -10.32 5.50
C ASP A 121 -24.73 -8.91 4.95
N MET A 122 -23.79 -8.32 4.19
CA MET A 122 -23.95 -7.00 3.58
C MET A 122 -23.96 -7.14 2.06
N ASP A 123 -24.95 -6.54 1.41
CA ASP A 123 -24.99 -6.47 -0.06
C ASP A 123 -23.86 -5.61 -0.61
N CYS A 124 -22.77 -6.25 -1.02
CA CYS A 124 -21.62 -5.57 -1.60
C CYS A 124 -21.77 -5.45 -3.11
N THR A 125 -21.63 -4.22 -3.60
CA THR A 125 -21.73 -3.88 -5.02
C THR A 125 -20.53 -3.00 -5.43
N PHE A 126 -20.49 -2.63 -6.72
CA PHE A 126 -19.50 -1.67 -7.22
C PHE A 126 -19.55 -0.32 -6.48
N LEU A 127 -20.72 0.10 -5.97
CA LEU A 127 -20.87 1.32 -5.17
C LEU A 127 -20.14 1.22 -3.83
N SER A 128 -20.20 0.06 -3.17
CA SER A 128 -19.48 -0.19 -1.92
C SER A 128 -17.96 -0.09 -2.15
N ARG A 129 -17.46 -0.66 -3.25
CA ARG A 129 -16.04 -0.56 -3.61
C ARG A 129 -15.64 0.87 -3.99
N LEU A 130 -16.46 1.56 -4.77
CA LEU A 130 -16.21 2.96 -5.13
C LEU A 130 -16.11 3.85 -3.89
N LEU A 131 -17.03 3.68 -2.94
CA LEU A 131 -17.04 4.40 -1.67
C LEU A 131 -15.74 4.13 -0.88
N VAL A 132 -15.34 2.87 -0.76
CA VAL A 132 -14.12 2.49 -0.05
C VAL A 132 -12.87 3.01 -0.75
N MET A 133 -12.83 3.00 -2.09
CA MET A 133 -11.74 3.64 -2.85
C MET A 133 -11.69 5.15 -2.60
N GLY A 134 -12.84 5.83 -2.55
CA GLY A 134 -12.93 7.25 -2.19
C GLY A 134 -12.42 7.55 -0.78
N ILE A 135 -12.83 6.75 0.21
CA ILE A 135 -12.32 6.85 1.58
C ILE A 135 -10.81 6.65 1.62
N SER A 136 -10.30 5.65 0.90
CA SER A 136 -8.85 5.36 0.84
C SER A 136 -8.08 6.53 0.23
N ALA A 137 -8.58 7.13 -0.85
CA ALA A 137 -7.97 8.31 -1.47
C ALA A 137 -7.95 9.52 -0.51
N LEU A 138 -9.06 9.77 0.19
CA LEU A 138 -9.13 10.83 1.20
C LEU A 138 -8.15 10.60 2.36
N LEU A 139 -8.05 9.38 2.86
CA LEU A 139 -7.11 9.03 3.92
C LEU A 139 -5.65 9.17 3.46
N CYS A 140 -5.32 8.76 2.23
CA CYS A 140 -3.99 8.97 1.66
C CYS A 140 -3.64 10.46 1.59
N LEU A 141 -4.55 11.30 1.10
CA LEU A 141 -4.35 12.76 1.05
C LEU A 141 -4.23 13.36 2.46
N ALA A 142 -5.03 12.89 3.41
CA ALA A 142 -4.98 13.34 4.79
C ALA A 142 -3.64 13.00 5.47
N VAL A 143 -3.12 11.79 5.25
CA VAL A 143 -1.81 11.39 5.77
C VAL A 143 -0.70 12.23 5.14
N LEU A 144 -0.75 12.51 3.85
CA LEU A 144 0.20 13.40 3.18
C LEU A 144 0.12 14.83 3.75
N GLY A 145 -1.09 15.35 4.01
CA GLY A 145 -1.30 16.69 4.57
C GLY A 145 -0.68 16.89 5.94
N ILE A 146 -0.61 15.84 6.77
CA ILE A 146 0.01 15.90 8.09
C ILE A 146 1.52 15.60 8.02
N GLY A 147 1.92 14.64 7.16
CA GLY A 147 3.27 14.07 7.19
C GLY A 147 4.34 14.89 6.49
N LEU A 148 4.01 15.72 5.51
CA LEU A 148 4.99 16.34 4.62
C LEU A 148 5.98 17.31 5.30
N ASP A 149 5.59 17.98 6.38
CA ASP A 149 6.47 18.95 7.06
C ASP A 149 7.10 18.42 8.35
N VAL A 150 6.71 17.22 8.79
CA VAL A 150 7.22 16.64 10.03
C VAL A 150 8.53 15.89 9.75
N LYS A 151 9.64 16.55 9.99
CA LYS A 151 10.98 15.94 9.87
C LYS A 151 11.42 15.35 11.20
N ILE A 152 11.02 14.11 11.46
CA ILE A 152 11.55 13.33 12.59
C ILE A 152 12.72 12.50 12.04
N PRO A 153 13.98 12.77 12.44
CA PRO A 153 15.16 12.14 11.86
C PRO A 153 15.09 10.61 11.84
N LEU A 154 14.56 10.02 12.92
CA LEU A 154 14.41 8.57 13.06
C LEU A 154 13.41 8.02 12.04
N ILE A 155 12.23 8.65 11.93
CA ILE A 155 11.17 8.22 11.00
C ILE A 155 11.64 8.39 9.55
N THR A 156 12.27 9.53 9.24
CA THR A 156 12.83 9.78 7.89
C THR A 156 13.88 8.75 7.52
N LYS A 157 14.76 8.37 8.47
CA LYS A 157 15.77 7.34 8.24
C LYS A 157 15.15 5.95 8.05
N CYS A 158 14.11 5.61 8.80
CA CYS A 158 13.37 4.36 8.61
C CYS A 158 12.60 4.38 7.28
N GLY A 159 11.98 5.50 6.93
CA GLY A 159 11.26 5.68 5.67
C GLY A 159 12.14 5.46 4.44
N SER A 160 13.39 5.94 4.45
CA SER A 160 14.35 5.70 3.36
C SER A 160 14.76 4.23 3.20
N ARG A 161 14.43 3.37 4.18
CA ARG A 161 14.77 1.94 4.22
C ARG A 161 13.56 1.02 4.23
N THR A 162 12.42 1.53 3.81
CA THR A 162 11.15 0.80 3.80
C THR A 162 11.25 -0.52 3.03
N LEU A 163 12.01 -0.55 1.93
CA LEU A 163 12.17 -1.75 1.11
C LEU A 163 12.82 -2.92 1.89
N GLN A 164 13.88 -2.63 2.65
CA GLN A 164 14.52 -3.68 3.46
C GLN A 164 13.62 -4.16 4.60
N VAL A 165 12.87 -3.24 5.23
CA VAL A 165 11.88 -3.59 6.25
C VAL A 165 10.79 -4.46 5.64
N TYR A 166 10.26 -4.10 4.48
CA TYR A 166 9.25 -4.87 3.76
C TYR A 166 9.74 -6.28 3.42
N PHE A 167 11.00 -6.42 3.04
CA PHE A 167 11.56 -7.73 2.68
C PHE A 167 11.69 -8.66 3.89
N TRP A 168 12.18 -8.15 5.01
CA TRP A 168 12.52 -8.97 6.18
C TRP A 168 11.40 -9.15 7.19
N HIS A 169 10.45 -8.19 7.32
CA HIS A 169 9.44 -8.24 8.37
C HIS A 169 8.60 -9.52 8.33
N ARG A 170 8.24 -9.99 7.13
CA ARG A 170 7.41 -11.20 6.99
C ARG A 170 8.12 -12.45 7.50
N THR A 171 9.41 -12.59 7.24
CA THR A 171 10.22 -13.69 7.73
C THR A 171 10.27 -13.70 9.26
N ILE A 172 10.47 -12.53 9.87
CA ILE A 172 10.51 -12.39 11.33
C ILE A 172 9.15 -12.69 11.95
N VAL A 173 8.07 -12.13 11.41
CA VAL A 173 6.70 -12.36 11.89
C VAL A 173 6.36 -13.85 11.77
N TYR A 174 6.73 -14.51 10.67
CA TYR A 174 6.53 -15.95 10.50
C TYR A 174 7.29 -16.76 11.55
N MET A 175 8.55 -16.44 11.82
CA MET A 175 9.33 -17.08 12.89
C MET A 175 8.68 -16.89 14.26
N LEU A 176 8.28 -15.66 14.60
CA LEU A 176 7.62 -15.38 15.87
C LEU A 176 6.31 -16.15 16.04
N THR A 177 5.54 -16.29 14.95
CA THR A 177 4.30 -17.07 14.95
C THR A 177 4.58 -18.56 15.11
N TYR A 178 5.58 -19.09 14.40
CA TYR A 178 5.99 -20.50 14.48
C TYR A 178 6.41 -20.90 15.88
N TYR A 179 7.16 -20.06 16.60
CA TYR A 179 7.57 -20.33 17.98
C TYR A 179 6.47 -20.06 19.01
N GLY A 180 5.26 -19.69 18.58
CA GLY A 180 4.11 -19.45 19.46
C GLY A 180 4.26 -18.27 20.39
N TYR A 181 5.12 -17.32 20.07
CA TYR A 181 5.36 -16.14 20.89
C TYR A 181 4.09 -15.29 21.08
N GLN A 182 3.23 -15.27 20.08
CA GLN A 182 1.97 -14.52 20.14
C GLN A 182 1.02 -15.01 21.22
N ALA A 183 0.87 -16.34 21.34
CA ALA A 183 -0.07 -16.94 22.29
C ALA A 183 0.44 -16.94 23.74
N LYS A 184 1.77 -16.90 23.94
CA LYS A 184 2.39 -17.02 25.26
C LYS A 184 2.62 -15.70 25.96
N ALA A 185 2.88 -14.60 25.21
CA ALA A 185 3.32 -13.36 25.80
C ALA A 185 2.16 -12.46 26.29
N PHE A 186 1.03 -12.41 25.55
CA PHE A 186 -0.07 -11.48 25.85
C PHE A 186 -1.42 -12.05 25.42
N PRO A 187 -2.01 -12.99 26.16
CA PRO A 187 -3.23 -13.68 25.72
C PRO A 187 -4.45 -12.76 25.63
N GLU A 188 -4.50 -11.68 26.42
CA GLU A 188 -5.68 -10.79 26.50
C GLU A 188 -5.47 -9.39 25.89
N ARG A 189 -4.24 -9.01 25.54
CA ARG A 189 -3.89 -7.65 25.05
C ARG A 189 -3.05 -7.69 23.78
N TRP A 190 -3.65 -8.20 22.73
CA TRP A 190 -3.01 -8.35 21.43
C TRP A 190 -2.54 -7.00 20.82
N GLU A 191 -3.20 -5.88 21.14
CA GLU A 191 -2.81 -4.54 20.68
C GLU A 191 -1.45 -4.13 21.24
N LEU A 192 -1.23 -4.35 22.55
CA LEU A 192 0.04 -4.09 23.20
C LEU A 192 1.15 -5.00 22.64
N TYR A 193 0.81 -6.28 22.39
CA TYR A 193 1.74 -7.20 21.76
C TYR A 193 2.17 -6.68 20.38
N LEU A 194 1.23 -6.26 19.53
CA LEU A 194 1.54 -5.72 18.21
C LEU A 194 2.43 -4.47 18.32
N ALA A 195 2.11 -3.53 19.20
CA ALA A 195 2.91 -2.32 19.39
C ALA A 195 4.33 -2.64 19.89
N LEU A 196 4.45 -3.50 20.91
CA LEU A 196 5.72 -3.86 21.53
C LEU A 196 6.62 -4.75 20.63
N THR A 197 6.04 -5.45 19.65
CA THR A 197 6.80 -6.27 18.70
C THR A 197 7.07 -5.54 17.39
N ALA A 198 6.10 -4.84 16.82
CA ALA A 198 6.24 -4.19 15.52
C ALA A 198 7.24 -3.03 15.56
N ILE A 199 7.19 -2.19 16.59
CA ILE A 199 8.10 -1.04 16.71
C ILE A 199 9.57 -1.47 16.79
N PRO A 200 9.99 -2.36 17.71
CA PRO A 200 11.36 -2.83 17.76
C PRO A 200 11.80 -3.55 16.48
N ILE A 201 10.94 -4.37 15.88
CA ILE A 201 11.24 -5.05 14.63
C ILE A 201 11.56 -4.05 13.53
N VAL A 202 10.71 -3.03 13.34
CA VAL A 202 10.95 -1.99 12.34
C VAL A 202 12.26 -1.25 12.62
N LEU A 203 12.53 -0.86 13.86
CA LEU A 203 13.75 -0.15 14.25
C LEU A 203 15.01 -1.00 13.98
N VAL A 204 14.99 -2.28 14.35
CA VAL A 204 16.08 -3.22 14.09
C VAL A 204 16.28 -3.41 12.59
N LEU A 205 15.20 -3.61 11.85
CA LEU A 205 15.27 -3.77 10.40
C LEU A 205 15.71 -2.52 9.66
N CYS A 206 15.61 -1.33 10.27
CA CYS A 206 16.17 -0.09 9.73
C CYS A 206 17.70 0.01 9.87
N ILE A 207 18.39 -0.93 10.50
CA ILE A 207 19.86 -0.96 10.58
C ILE A 207 20.44 -1.30 9.19
N LYS A 208 21.57 -0.68 8.84
CA LYS A 208 22.22 -0.84 7.50
C LYS A 208 22.51 -2.30 7.12
N ILE A 209 22.79 -3.15 8.09
CA ILE A 209 23.19 -4.55 7.83
C ILE A 209 22.12 -5.33 7.06
N PHE A 210 20.85 -5.05 7.33
CA PHE A 210 19.73 -5.71 6.63
C PHE A 210 19.52 -5.21 5.19
N GLY A 211 20.12 -4.06 4.83
CA GLY A 211 20.13 -3.52 3.48
C GLY A 211 21.22 -4.11 2.59
N VAL A 212 22.27 -4.68 3.17
CA VAL A 212 23.44 -5.18 2.40
C VAL A 212 23.05 -6.18 1.30
N PRO A 213 22.22 -7.20 1.53
CA PRO A 213 21.84 -8.12 0.47
C PRO A 213 21.09 -7.44 -0.69
N LEU A 214 20.22 -6.49 -0.36
CA LEU A 214 19.49 -5.71 -1.36
C LEU A 214 20.41 -4.80 -2.18
N ASP A 215 21.34 -4.14 -1.50
CA ASP A 215 22.33 -3.26 -2.15
C ASP A 215 23.25 -4.04 -3.08
N MET A 216 23.63 -5.27 -2.72
CA MET A 216 24.42 -6.14 -3.60
C MET A 216 23.65 -6.49 -4.89
N VAL A 217 22.37 -6.87 -4.77
CA VAL A 217 21.53 -7.17 -5.94
C VAL A 217 21.35 -5.94 -6.81
N LEU A 218 21.06 -4.79 -6.22
CA LEU A 218 20.88 -3.54 -6.97
C LEU A 218 22.17 -3.07 -7.67
N LYS A 219 23.32 -3.23 -7.04
CA LYS A 219 24.63 -2.93 -7.66
C LYS A 219 24.92 -3.89 -8.83
N GLY A 220 24.60 -5.17 -8.69
CA GLY A 220 24.74 -6.14 -9.77
C GLY A 220 23.88 -5.81 -11.00
N ILE A 221 22.64 -5.35 -10.77
CA ILE A 221 21.74 -4.92 -11.85
C ILE A 221 22.24 -3.63 -12.52
N ARG A 222 22.71 -2.65 -11.74
CA ARG A 222 23.28 -1.39 -12.30
C ARG A 222 24.50 -1.66 -13.13
N GLY A 223 25.46 -2.42 -12.62
CA GLY A 223 26.69 -2.74 -13.38
C GLY A 223 26.39 -3.45 -14.70
N ARG A 224 25.37 -4.33 -14.73
CA ARG A 224 24.94 -4.96 -15.99
C ARG A 224 24.33 -3.97 -16.97
N ASN A 225 23.55 -3.00 -16.51
CA ASN A 225 22.96 -1.98 -17.37
C ASN A 225 24.00 -1.02 -17.97
N ASP A 226 25.05 -0.72 -17.23
CA ASP A 226 26.16 0.12 -17.72
C ASP A 226 26.94 -0.60 -18.83
N ILE A 227 27.23 -1.89 -18.65
CA ILE A 227 27.86 -2.74 -19.69
C ILE A 227 27.00 -2.84 -20.97
N ILE A 228 25.67 -2.96 -20.82
CA ILE A 228 24.75 -3.03 -21.97
C ILE A 228 24.72 -1.69 -22.72
N LYS A 229 24.78 -0.55 -22.02
CA LYS A 229 24.82 0.78 -22.63
C LYS A 229 26.13 1.01 -23.37
N GLU A 230 27.29 0.62 -22.82
CA GLU A 230 28.59 0.70 -23.47
C GLU A 230 28.64 -0.14 -24.76
N ASN A 231 28.12 -1.38 -24.71
CA ASN A 231 28.06 -2.26 -25.88
C ASN A 231 27.02 -1.85 -26.93
N GLY A 232 25.98 -1.10 -26.54
CA GLY A 232 24.95 -0.57 -27.43
C GLY A 232 25.35 0.70 -28.19
N ASN A 233 26.27 1.50 -27.64
CA ASN A 233 26.78 2.72 -28.27
C ASN A 233 28.01 2.49 -29.17
N GLY A 234 28.46 1.25 -29.31
CA GLY A 234 29.61 0.85 -30.14
C GLY A 234 29.22 0.23 -31.51
N LYS A 235 27.97 0.46 -31.98
CA LYS A 235 27.54 0.00 -33.33
C LYS A 235 27.05 1.17 -34.17
#